data_52de99102ebd836e91f5cf61ed9a8485
#
_entry.id   52de99102ebd836e91f5cf61ed9a8485
#
_cell.length_a   1.000
_cell.length_b   1.000
_cell.length_c   1.000
_cell.angle_alpha   90.00
_cell.angle_beta   90.00
_cell.angle_gamma   90.00
#
_symmetry.space_group_name_H-M   'P 1'
#
loop_
_entity.id
_entity.type
_entity.pdbx_description
1 polymer ?
#
loop_
_entity_poly.entity_id
_entity_poly.type
_entity_poly.pdbx_seq_one_letter_code
_entity_poly.pdbx_strand_id
1 'polypeptide(L)'
;MAAVALELALASVLFAVTVTDLDRRVIPNAILLAGAVVGIAIVAPTDPDSMPERAAAAAGAGGFLLLGAVFRREGMGMGDVKLAALMGLYLGRAVAPALAVAFAAGSLAGLGLVLRHGAQARTWTVPFGPFLAAGGIVGLFAGDELFDWYVDTFIA
;
A
#
# COMPACT_ATOMS: atom_id res chain seq x y z
N MET A 1 21.18 6.22 -7.88
CA MET A 1 20.68 7.53 -7.44
C MET A 1 19.16 7.63 -7.63
N ALA A 2 18.60 7.35 -8.82
CA ALA A 2 17.15 7.41 -9.06
C ALA A 2 16.35 6.41 -8.21
N ALA A 3 16.83 5.18 -8.03
CA ALA A 3 16.19 4.18 -7.18
C ALA A 3 16.07 4.66 -5.73
N VAL A 4 17.16 5.17 -5.16
CA VAL A 4 17.16 5.72 -3.79
C VAL A 4 16.19 6.90 -3.66
N ALA A 5 16.14 7.78 -4.68
CA ALA A 5 15.21 8.90 -4.68
C ALA A 5 13.74 8.41 -4.69
N LEU A 6 13.47 7.36 -5.46
CA LEU A 6 12.13 6.75 -5.53
C LEU A 6 11.73 6.11 -4.19
N GLU A 7 12.65 5.37 -3.57
CA GLU A 7 12.44 4.75 -2.25
C GLU A 7 12.19 5.81 -1.16
N LEU A 8 13.01 6.85 -1.11
CA LEU A 8 12.85 7.94 -0.15
C LEU A 8 11.56 8.72 -0.37
N ALA A 9 11.16 8.93 -1.63
CA ALA A 9 9.89 9.58 -1.95
C ALA A 9 8.70 8.74 -1.45
N LEU A 10 8.69 7.43 -1.72
CA LEU A 10 7.62 6.56 -1.22
C LEU A 10 7.62 6.51 0.31
N ALA A 11 8.78 6.31 0.94
CA ALA A 11 8.88 6.28 2.40
C ALA A 11 8.35 7.58 3.05
N SER A 12 8.63 8.73 2.44
CA SER A 12 8.13 10.02 2.91
C SER A 12 6.60 10.12 2.80
N VAL A 13 6.03 9.65 1.70
CA VAL A 13 4.57 9.61 1.52
C VAL A 13 3.93 8.67 2.53
N LEU A 14 4.47 7.46 2.70
CA LEU A 14 3.96 6.47 3.65
C LEU A 14 4.02 6.99 5.09
N PHE A 15 5.09 7.69 5.46
CA PHE A 15 5.21 8.33 6.76
C PHE A 15 4.15 9.43 6.94
N ALA A 16 4.01 10.35 5.98
CA ALA A 16 3.03 11.42 6.03
C ALA A 16 1.60 10.89 6.12
N VAL A 17 1.27 9.86 5.32
CA VAL A 17 -0.04 9.18 5.36
C VAL A 17 -0.27 8.53 6.72
N THR A 18 0.72 7.83 7.28
CA THR A 18 0.58 7.20 8.60
C THR A 18 0.26 8.23 9.68
N VAL A 19 0.97 9.36 9.70
CA VAL A 19 0.73 10.44 10.67
C VAL A 19 -0.67 11.01 10.51
N THR A 20 -1.09 11.32 9.29
CA THR A 20 -2.43 11.92 9.05
C THR A 20 -3.58 10.94 9.29
N ASP A 21 -3.37 9.65 9.00
CA ASP A 21 -4.39 8.63 9.22
C ASP A 21 -4.56 8.29 10.71
N LEU A 22 -3.47 8.28 11.48
CA LEU A 22 -3.53 8.11 12.94
C LEU A 22 -4.14 9.31 13.64
N ASP A 23 -3.87 10.54 13.18
CA ASP A 23 -4.35 11.78 13.80
C ASP A 23 -5.80 12.10 13.41
N ARG A 24 -6.12 12.00 12.12
CA ARG A 24 -7.39 12.48 11.55
C ARG A 24 -8.26 11.40 10.91
N ARG A 25 -7.73 10.17 10.76
CA ARG A 25 -8.35 9.05 10.01
C ARG A 25 -8.74 9.45 8.58
N VAL A 26 -7.91 10.28 7.96
CA VAL A 26 -8.08 10.75 6.59
C VAL A 26 -6.73 10.75 5.88
N ILE A 27 -6.70 10.20 4.69
CA ILE A 27 -5.55 10.27 3.79
C ILE A 27 -5.76 11.44 2.83
N PRO A 28 -4.98 12.53 2.95
CA PRO A 28 -5.16 13.71 2.11
C PRO A 28 -4.82 13.42 0.64
N ASN A 29 -5.74 13.73 -0.27
CA ASN A 29 -5.51 13.57 -1.70
C ASN A 29 -4.30 14.37 -2.20
N ALA A 30 -3.98 15.51 -1.57
CA ALA A 30 -2.83 16.33 -1.93
C ALA A 30 -1.51 15.58 -1.75
N ILE A 31 -1.35 14.80 -0.67
CA ILE A 31 -0.15 13.98 -0.42
C ILE A 31 -0.03 12.89 -1.48
N LEU A 32 -1.14 12.20 -1.79
CA LEU A 32 -1.15 11.14 -2.80
C LEU A 32 -0.88 11.68 -4.20
N LEU A 33 -1.47 12.82 -4.56
CA LEU A 33 -1.24 13.45 -5.85
C LEU A 33 0.22 13.93 -6.00
N ALA A 34 0.75 14.58 -4.98
CA ALA A 34 2.15 15.01 -4.96
C ALA A 34 3.09 13.80 -5.11
N GLY A 35 2.80 12.71 -4.35
CA GLY A 35 3.53 11.45 -4.47
C GLY A 35 3.48 10.87 -5.88
N ALA A 36 2.30 10.85 -6.51
CA ALA A 36 2.14 10.34 -7.87
C ALA A 36 2.96 11.16 -8.89
N VAL A 37 2.90 12.49 -8.78
CA VAL A 37 3.68 13.38 -9.66
C VAL A 37 5.18 13.15 -9.48
N VAL A 38 5.66 13.05 -8.24
CA VAL A 38 7.08 12.80 -7.93
C VAL A 38 7.51 11.43 -8.46
N GLY A 39 6.72 10.37 -8.23
CA GLY A 39 7.02 9.03 -8.71
C GLY A 39 7.14 8.98 -10.24
N ILE A 40 6.18 9.56 -10.96
CA ILE A 40 6.22 9.63 -12.42
C ILE A 40 7.41 10.47 -12.89
N ALA A 41 7.68 11.61 -12.27
CA ALA A 41 8.79 12.49 -12.63
C ALA A 41 10.17 11.83 -12.43
N ILE A 42 10.29 10.87 -11.52
CA ILE A 42 11.51 10.09 -11.32
C ILE A 42 11.56 8.94 -12.33
N VAL A 43 10.51 8.13 -12.43
CA VAL A 43 10.51 6.89 -13.21
C VAL A 43 10.53 7.17 -14.73
N ALA A 44 9.70 8.10 -15.21
CA ALA A 44 9.56 8.34 -16.64
C ALA A 44 10.88 8.68 -17.36
N PRO A 45 11.81 9.50 -16.83
CA PRO A 45 13.08 9.77 -17.46
C PRO A 45 14.18 8.74 -17.16
N THR A 46 14.07 7.96 -16.05
CA THR A 46 15.15 7.06 -15.61
C THR A 46 14.93 5.61 -15.98
N ASP A 47 13.67 5.18 -16.06
CA ASP A 47 13.30 3.78 -16.36
C ASP A 47 11.93 3.75 -17.07
N PRO A 48 11.82 4.30 -18.30
CA PRO A 48 10.56 4.38 -19.02
C PRO A 48 9.99 3.00 -19.38
N ASP A 49 10.83 1.99 -19.50
CA ASP A 49 10.43 0.63 -19.87
C ASP A 49 9.65 -0.07 -18.75
N SER A 50 9.84 0.33 -17.49
CA SER A 50 9.07 -0.17 -16.34
C SER A 50 7.69 0.48 -16.19
N MET A 51 7.41 1.58 -16.90
CA MET A 51 6.14 2.32 -16.76
C MET A 51 4.89 1.48 -17.01
N PRO A 52 4.82 0.60 -18.04
CA PRO A 52 3.64 -0.26 -18.25
C PRO A 52 3.39 -1.22 -17.10
N GLU A 53 4.45 -1.84 -16.55
CA GLU A 53 4.34 -2.72 -15.39
C GLU A 53 3.85 -1.96 -14.15
N ARG A 54 4.44 -0.81 -13.87
CA ARG A 54 4.05 0.05 -12.74
C ARG A 54 2.64 0.56 -12.86
N ALA A 55 2.21 0.93 -14.07
CA ALA A 55 0.82 1.32 -14.33
C ALA A 55 -0.15 0.16 -14.12
N ALA A 56 0.20 -1.05 -14.58
CA ALA A 56 -0.60 -2.26 -14.36
C ALA A 56 -0.65 -2.62 -12.86
N ALA A 57 0.47 -2.52 -12.15
CA ALA A 57 0.55 -2.73 -10.72
C ALA A 57 -0.30 -1.72 -9.93
N ALA A 58 -0.26 -0.44 -10.32
CA ALA A 58 -1.10 0.61 -9.73
C ALA A 58 -2.59 0.33 -9.95
N ALA A 59 -2.98 -0.02 -11.18
CA ALA A 59 -4.36 -0.36 -11.52
C ALA A 59 -4.82 -1.64 -10.79
N GLY A 60 -3.96 -2.66 -10.71
CA GLY A 60 -4.24 -3.92 -10.02
C GLY A 60 -4.42 -3.72 -8.52
N ALA A 61 -3.48 -3.06 -7.86
CA ALA A 61 -3.51 -2.80 -6.43
C ALA A 61 -4.69 -1.89 -6.04
N GLY A 62 -4.87 -0.78 -6.75
CA GLY A 62 -6.00 0.12 -6.55
C GLY A 62 -7.34 -0.54 -6.86
N GLY A 63 -7.43 -1.28 -7.96
CA GLY A 63 -8.63 -2.02 -8.35
C GLY A 63 -9.01 -3.11 -7.35
N PHE A 64 -8.04 -3.86 -6.82
CA PHE A 64 -8.26 -4.87 -5.80
C PHE A 64 -8.87 -4.26 -4.52
N LEU A 65 -8.30 -3.15 -4.02
CA LEU A 65 -8.85 -2.47 -2.86
C LEU A 65 -10.19 -1.80 -3.17
N LEU A 66 -10.38 -1.28 -4.39
CA LEU A 66 -11.63 -0.70 -4.83
C LEU A 66 -12.76 -1.73 -4.82
N LEU A 67 -12.50 -2.95 -5.30
CA LEU A 67 -13.46 -4.04 -5.21
C LEU A 67 -13.83 -4.31 -3.75
N GLY A 68 -12.84 -4.39 -2.85
CA GLY A 68 -13.07 -4.53 -1.42
C GLY A 68 -13.95 -3.40 -0.84
N ALA A 69 -13.68 -2.15 -1.25
CA ALA A 69 -14.44 -0.98 -0.81
C ALA A 69 -15.89 -0.97 -1.33
N VAL A 70 -16.11 -1.45 -2.56
CA VAL A 70 -17.47 -1.55 -3.15
C VAL A 70 -18.28 -2.65 -2.48
N PHE A 71 -17.68 -3.81 -2.20
CA PHE A 71 -18.36 -4.93 -1.54
C PHE A 71 -18.60 -4.70 -0.04
N ARG A 72 -17.72 -3.94 0.63
CA ARG A 72 -17.83 -3.58 2.04
C ARG A 72 -17.95 -2.07 2.20
N ARG A 73 -19.13 -1.53 1.96
CA ARG A 73 -19.42 -0.09 1.98
C ARG A 73 -19.04 0.64 3.29
N GLU A 74 -18.86 -0.07 4.39
CA GLU A 74 -18.62 0.52 5.73
C GLU A 74 -17.18 0.30 6.26
N GLY A 75 -16.26 -0.30 5.48
CA GLY A 75 -15.00 -0.78 6.06
C GLY A 75 -13.71 -0.25 5.44
N MET A 76 -13.71 0.32 4.25
CA MET A 76 -12.47 0.72 3.56
C MET A 76 -12.59 2.13 2.97
N GLY A 77 -11.66 3.00 3.33
CA GLY A 77 -11.60 4.37 2.84
C GLY A 77 -11.13 4.46 1.38
N MET A 78 -11.67 5.40 0.61
CA MET A 78 -11.16 5.69 -0.74
C MET A 78 -9.70 6.19 -0.72
N GLY A 79 -9.22 6.66 0.42
CA GLY A 79 -7.82 7.00 0.64
C GLY A 79 -6.91 5.79 0.55
N ASP A 80 -7.30 4.65 1.15
CA ASP A 80 -6.55 3.39 1.11
C ASP A 80 -6.44 2.84 -0.32
N VAL A 81 -7.52 2.95 -1.10
CA VAL A 81 -7.56 2.55 -2.52
C VAL A 81 -6.53 3.35 -3.33
N LYS A 82 -6.50 4.66 -3.15
CA LYS A 82 -5.56 5.54 -3.84
C LYS A 82 -4.12 5.33 -3.37
N LEU A 83 -3.92 5.08 -2.07
CA LEU A 83 -2.60 4.77 -1.51
C LEU A 83 -2.07 3.46 -2.09
N ALA A 84 -2.89 2.41 -2.19
CA ALA A 84 -2.49 1.15 -2.80
C ALA A 84 -2.13 1.32 -4.29
N ALA A 85 -2.90 2.12 -5.04
CA ALA A 85 -2.55 2.46 -6.42
C ALA A 85 -1.21 3.20 -6.50
N LEU A 86 -0.97 4.15 -5.60
CA LEU A 86 0.31 4.85 -5.51
C LEU A 86 1.46 3.88 -5.18
N MET A 87 1.28 2.97 -4.23
CA MET A 87 2.26 1.93 -3.92
C MET A 87 2.58 1.08 -5.15
N GLY A 88 1.57 0.71 -5.96
CA GLY A 88 1.78 -0.01 -7.22
C GLY A 88 2.63 0.76 -8.23
N LEU A 89 2.44 2.08 -8.33
CA LEU A 89 3.26 2.94 -9.19
C LEU A 89 4.74 2.94 -8.76
N TYR A 90 5.01 2.92 -7.45
CA TYR A 90 6.38 2.95 -6.91
C TYR A 90 7.05 1.58 -6.87
N LEU A 91 6.31 0.54 -6.51
CA LEU A 91 6.84 -0.80 -6.24
C LEU A 91 6.75 -1.75 -7.45
N GLY A 92 5.95 -1.42 -8.47
CA GLY A 92 5.69 -2.38 -9.54
C GLY A 92 5.12 -3.70 -8.97
N ARG A 93 5.65 -4.83 -9.43
CA ARG A 93 5.23 -6.18 -9.00
C ARG A 93 5.37 -6.41 -7.48
N ALA A 94 6.31 -5.74 -6.83
CA ALA A 94 6.53 -5.84 -5.38
C ALA A 94 5.35 -5.30 -4.55
N VAL A 95 4.36 -4.63 -5.16
CA VAL A 95 3.13 -4.22 -4.48
C VAL A 95 2.28 -5.42 -4.01
N ALA A 96 2.34 -6.55 -4.70
CA ALA A 96 1.55 -7.74 -4.32
C ALA A 96 1.96 -8.29 -2.95
N PRO A 97 3.24 -8.62 -2.67
CA PRO A 97 3.66 -9.00 -1.33
C PRO A 97 3.51 -7.86 -0.31
N ALA A 98 3.69 -6.59 -0.69
CA ALA A 98 3.44 -5.46 0.19
C ALA A 98 2.00 -5.43 0.71
N LEU A 99 1.01 -5.62 -0.18
CA LEU A 99 -0.40 -5.73 0.22
C LEU A 99 -0.67 -6.96 1.06
N ALA A 100 -0.07 -8.12 0.74
CA ALA A 100 -0.21 -9.33 1.55
C ALA A 100 0.25 -9.11 2.99
N VAL A 101 1.40 -8.46 3.18
CA VAL A 101 1.93 -8.09 4.51
C VAL A 101 0.99 -7.09 5.21
N ALA A 102 0.49 -6.08 4.50
CA ALA A 102 -0.44 -5.10 5.05
C ALA A 102 -1.74 -5.76 5.57
N PHE A 103 -2.32 -6.66 4.77
CA PHE A 103 -3.52 -7.40 5.16
C PHE A 103 -3.26 -8.37 6.31
N ALA A 104 -2.13 -9.08 6.30
CA ALA A 104 -1.74 -9.97 7.39
C ALA A 104 -1.60 -9.18 8.71
N ALA A 105 -0.85 -8.07 8.69
CA ALA A 105 -0.65 -7.21 9.86
C ALA A 105 -1.98 -6.62 10.37
N GLY A 106 -2.83 -6.09 9.48
CA GLY A 106 -4.14 -5.56 9.83
C GLY A 106 -5.08 -6.63 10.41
N SER A 107 -5.07 -7.83 9.84
CA SER A 107 -5.86 -8.97 10.33
C SER A 107 -5.39 -9.44 11.70
N LEU A 108 -4.09 -9.54 11.92
CA LEU A 108 -3.51 -9.90 13.22
C LEU A 108 -3.82 -8.85 14.29
N ALA A 109 -3.72 -7.56 13.95
CA ALA A 109 -4.09 -6.49 14.85
C ALA A 109 -5.59 -6.53 15.21
N GLY A 110 -6.46 -6.71 14.22
CA GLY A 110 -7.91 -6.86 14.44
C GLY A 110 -8.26 -8.07 15.30
N LEU A 111 -7.63 -9.22 15.02
CA LEU A 111 -7.79 -10.43 15.83
C LEU A 111 -7.32 -10.20 17.27
N GLY A 112 -6.16 -9.56 17.45
CA GLY A 112 -5.63 -9.24 18.78
C GLY A 112 -6.56 -8.35 19.60
N LEU A 113 -7.20 -7.36 18.95
CA LEU A 113 -8.21 -6.51 19.59
C LEU A 113 -9.44 -7.32 20.03
N VAL A 114 -9.95 -8.21 19.18
CA VAL A 114 -11.11 -9.05 19.50
C VAL A 114 -10.78 -10.02 20.63
N LEU A 115 -9.59 -10.61 20.65
CA LEU A 115 -9.16 -11.52 21.72
C LEU A 115 -9.01 -10.80 23.07
N ARG A 116 -8.59 -9.53 23.07
CA ARG A 116 -8.41 -8.75 24.31
C ARG A 116 -9.69 -8.11 24.82
N HIS A 117 -10.59 -7.66 23.94
CA HIS A 117 -11.76 -6.86 24.31
C HIS A 117 -13.11 -7.52 23.94
N GLY A 118 -13.06 -8.76 23.44
CA GLY A 118 -14.25 -9.52 23.08
C GLY A 118 -15.02 -8.95 21.88
N ALA A 119 -16.30 -9.27 21.81
CA ALA A 119 -17.16 -8.90 20.68
C ALA A 119 -17.33 -7.37 20.50
N GLN A 120 -17.12 -6.57 21.54
CA GLN A 120 -17.20 -5.11 21.48
C GLN A 120 -16.14 -4.50 20.56
N ALA A 121 -14.96 -5.12 20.44
CA ALA A 121 -13.89 -4.66 19.56
C ALA A 121 -14.25 -4.74 18.06
N ARG A 122 -15.25 -5.51 17.68
CA ARG A 122 -15.71 -5.65 16.28
C ARG A 122 -16.32 -4.36 15.72
N THR A 123 -16.75 -3.45 16.59
CA THR A 123 -17.31 -2.15 16.19
C THR A 123 -16.26 -1.05 16.13
N TRP A 124 -15.01 -1.35 16.52
CA TRP A 124 -13.94 -0.37 16.51
C TRP A 124 -13.36 -0.23 15.10
N THR A 125 -13.32 0.98 14.62
CA THR A 125 -12.69 1.29 13.35
C THR A 125 -11.20 1.51 13.58
N VAL A 126 -10.37 0.60 13.06
CA VAL A 126 -8.91 0.73 13.08
C VAL A 126 -8.46 1.35 11.76
N PRO A 127 -7.67 2.43 11.78
CA PRO A 127 -7.15 3.01 10.54
C PRO A 127 -6.27 1.99 9.81
N PHE A 128 -6.51 1.80 8.51
CA PHE A 128 -5.80 0.80 7.70
C PHE A 128 -4.53 1.35 7.05
N GLY A 129 -4.43 2.67 6.90
CA GLY A 129 -3.27 3.36 6.32
C GLY A 129 -1.92 2.96 6.93
N PRO A 130 -1.77 2.88 8.27
CA PRO A 130 -0.53 2.44 8.90
C PRO A 130 -0.12 1.01 8.52
N PHE A 131 -1.06 0.09 8.31
CA PHE A 131 -0.77 -1.27 7.87
C PHE A 131 -0.35 -1.29 6.40
N LEU A 132 -0.98 -0.48 5.54
CA LEU A 132 -0.53 -0.29 4.16
C LEU A 132 0.88 0.31 4.13
N ALA A 133 1.16 1.28 4.99
CA ALA A 133 2.49 1.87 5.09
C ALA A 133 3.54 0.85 5.54
N ALA A 134 3.25 0.03 6.54
CA ALA A 134 4.14 -1.05 6.97
C ALA A 134 4.40 -2.06 5.85
N GLY A 135 3.33 -2.50 5.14
CA GLY A 135 3.46 -3.35 3.96
C GLY A 135 4.27 -2.70 2.84
N GLY A 136 4.08 -1.40 2.61
CA GLY A 136 4.85 -0.62 1.63
C GLY A 136 6.34 -0.55 1.96
N ILE A 137 6.69 -0.38 3.23
CA ILE A 137 8.08 -0.42 3.70
C ILE A 137 8.69 -1.82 3.46
N VAL A 138 7.97 -2.89 3.80
CA VAL A 138 8.42 -4.25 3.49
C VAL A 138 8.58 -4.45 1.98
N GLY A 139 7.64 -3.94 1.18
CA GLY A 139 7.71 -3.97 -0.28
C GLY A 139 8.95 -3.26 -0.86
N LEU A 140 9.38 -2.15 -0.24
CA LEU A 140 10.59 -1.44 -0.64
C LEU A 140 11.87 -2.27 -0.43
N PHE A 141 11.97 -3.00 0.68
CA PHE A 141 13.21 -3.69 1.05
C PHE A 141 13.26 -5.16 0.65
N ALA A 142 12.11 -5.83 0.59
CA ALA A 142 12.04 -7.27 0.36
C ALA A 142 10.96 -7.68 -0.65
N GLY A 143 10.31 -6.72 -1.32
CA GLY A 143 9.14 -7.00 -2.14
C GLY A 143 9.45 -7.85 -3.37
N ASP A 144 10.54 -7.58 -4.07
CA ASP A 144 10.95 -8.37 -5.23
C ASP A 144 11.37 -9.79 -4.85
N GLU A 145 12.14 -9.94 -3.75
CA GLU A 145 12.55 -11.25 -3.25
C GLU A 145 11.34 -12.09 -2.81
N LEU A 146 10.38 -11.48 -2.14
CA LEU A 146 9.14 -12.14 -1.73
C LEU A 146 8.26 -12.51 -2.92
N PHE A 147 8.22 -11.66 -3.93
CA PHE A 147 7.48 -11.94 -5.16
C PHE A 147 8.10 -13.12 -5.92
N ASP A 148 9.41 -13.10 -6.13
CA ASP A 148 10.12 -14.16 -6.83
C ASP A 148 10.04 -15.48 -6.05
N TRP A 149 10.21 -15.47 -4.73
CA TRP A 149 10.00 -16.64 -3.89
C TRP A 149 8.58 -17.23 -4.03
N TYR A 150 7.56 -16.38 -4.07
CA TYR A 150 6.18 -16.85 -4.24
C TYR A 150 5.96 -17.48 -5.61
N VAL A 151 6.46 -16.86 -6.68
CA VAL A 151 6.34 -17.39 -8.05
C VAL A 151 7.05 -18.74 -8.17
N ASP A 152 8.29 -18.82 -7.70
CA ASP A 152 9.11 -20.04 -7.77
C ASP A 152 8.51 -21.20 -6.95
N THR A 153 7.85 -20.86 -5.82
CA THR A 153 7.31 -21.89 -4.91
C THR A 153 5.95 -22.41 -5.33
N PHE A 154 5.08 -21.55 -5.89
CA PHE A 154 3.66 -21.87 -6.10
C PHE A 154 3.20 -21.83 -7.57
N ILE A 155 3.95 -21.21 -8.47
CA ILE A 155 3.53 -20.99 -9.85
C ILE A 155 4.47 -21.69 -10.85
N ALA A 156 5.76 -21.73 -10.59
CA ALA A 156 6.76 -22.44 -11.40
C ALA A 156 6.86 -23.90 -10.97
#